data_ee19e9b381fc314a4c4f31192567ca19
#
_entry.id   ee19e9b381fc314a4c4f31192567ca19
#
_cell.length_a   1.000
_cell.length_b   1.000
_cell.length_c   1.000
_cell.angle_alpha   90.00
_cell.angle_beta   90.00
_cell.angle_gamma   90.00
#
_symmetry.space_group_name_H-M   'P 1'
#
loop_
_entity.id
_entity.type
_entity.pdbx_description
1 polymer ?
#
loop_
_entity_poly.entity_id
_entity_poly.type
_entity_poly.pdbx_seq_one_letter_code
_entity_poly.pdbx_strand_id
1 'polypeptide(L)'
;KGFYNAQSGAHDLAIADKYFSLTPDERESFQTEREARSVFREHLDDLRAQGRSQEADHLSALLKSGQITMPDALYRSGDKLVAFEVITSSYGRAEIASKEAFVEAIGAESDFVRI
;
A
#
# COMPACT_ATOMS: atom_id res chain seq x y z
N LYS A 1 10.43 -17.42 17.22
CA LYS A 1 10.72 -17.05 16.93
C LYS A 1 11.02 -15.84 16.94
N GLY A 2 10.66 -15.33 16.98
CA GLY A 2 10.74 -14.04 17.00
C GLY A 2 12.03 -13.43 16.72
N PHE A 3 12.75 -13.86 15.94
CA PHE A 3 13.91 -13.20 15.59
C PHE A 3 13.70 -12.42 14.39
N TYR A 4 14.50 -11.42 14.24
CA TYR A 4 14.56 -10.62 13.17
C TYR A 4 15.74 -10.92 12.37
N ASN A 5 15.73 -10.76 11.07
CA ASN A 5 16.90 -10.69 10.24
C ASN A 5 17.22 -9.22 9.99
N ALA A 6 18.39 -8.93 9.50
CA ALA A 6 18.80 -7.55 9.29
C ALA A 6 17.92 -6.83 8.27
N GLN A 7 17.39 -7.58 7.30
CA GLN A 7 16.53 -7.00 6.29
C GLN A 7 15.19 -6.56 6.88
N SER A 8 14.61 -7.36 7.78
CA SER A 8 13.37 -6.99 8.46
C SER A 8 13.56 -5.76 9.33
N GLY A 9 14.69 -5.68 10.04
CA GLY A 9 15.01 -4.53 10.85
C GLY A 9 15.14 -3.26 10.04
N ALA A 10 15.83 -3.34 8.92
CA ALA A 10 16.00 -2.18 8.04
C ALA A 10 14.67 -1.75 7.45
N HIS A 11 13.81 -2.70 7.10
CA HIS A 11 12.49 -2.44 6.56
C HIS A 11 11.64 -1.68 7.58
N ASP A 12 11.60 -2.19 8.82
CA ASP A 12 10.80 -1.57 9.88
C ASP A 12 11.31 -0.18 10.22
N LEU A 13 12.63 0.00 10.22
CA LEU A 13 13.23 1.28 10.50
C LEU A 13 12.88 2.30 9.40
N ALA A 14 12.88 1.87 8.14
CA ALA A 14 12.53 2.74 7.04
C ALA A 14 11.07 3.22 7.15
N ILE A 15 10.16 2.35 7.59
CA ILE A 15 8.77 2.73 7.80
C ILE A 15 8.68 3.76 8.95
N ALA A 16 9.38 3.53 10.04
CA ALA A 16 9.39 4.44 11.18
C ALA A 16 9.97 5.79 10.79
N ASP A 17 11.08 5.79 10.04
CA ASP A 17 11.70 7.03 9.57
C ASP A 17 10.73 7.81 8.69
N LYS A 18 9.99 7.12 7.85
CA LYS A 18 8.99 7.78 6.99
C LYS A 18 7.93 8.45 7.86
N TYR A 19 7.38 7.72 8.83
CA TYR A 19 6.35 8.26 9.70
C TYR A 19 6.81 9.55 10.36
N PHE A 20 8.02 9.56 10.92
CA PHE A 20 8.54 10.73 11.62
C PHE A 20 8.96 11.87 10.69
N SER A 21 9.11 11.59 9.39
CA SER A 21 9.41 12.64 8.41
C SER A 21 8.17 13.39 7.94
N LEU A 22 6.99 12.85 8.19
CA LEU A 22 5.74 13.43 7.72
C LEU A 22 5.33 14.63 8.56
N THR A 23 4.51 15.51 7.97
CA THR A 23 3.89 16.59 8.71
C THR A 23 2.88 16.02 9.72
N PRO A 24 2.48 16.80 10.74
CA PRO A 24 1.46 16.30 11.67
C PRO A 24 0.18 15.84 11.00
N ASP A 25 -0.30 16.56 9.99
CA ASP A 25 -1.53 16.18 9.28
C ASP A 25 -1.36 14.88 8.53
N GLU A 26 -0.21 14.71 7.87
CA GLU A 26 0.08 13.47 7.17
C GLU A 26 0.18 12.28 8.13
N ARG A 27 0.83 12.49 9.29
CA ARG A 27 0.94 11.43 10.31
C ARG A 27 -0.42 11.01 10.84
N GLU A 28 -1.33 11.96 10.99
CA GLU A 28 -2.66 11.67 11.48
C GLU A 28 -3.40 10.70 10.57
N SER A 29 -3.12 10.75 9.28
CA SER A 29 -3.74 9.86 8.29
C SER A 29 -2.97 8.58 8.04
N PHE A 30 -1.84 8.39 8.70
CA PHE A 30 -0.95 7.25 8.43
C PHE A 30 -1.62 5.93 8.78
N GLN A 31 -1.66 5.03 7.83
CA GLN A 31 -2.31 3.73 7.97
C GLN A 31 -1.33 2.63 7.59
N THR A 32 -1.39 1.53 8.33
CA THR A 32 -0.52 0.39 8.10
C THR A 32 -1.06 -0.51 6.99
N GLU A 33 -0.34 -1.56 6.69
CA GLU A 33 -0.74 -2.55 5.68
C GLU A 33 -2.15 -3.10 5.96
N ARG A 34 -2.44 -3.41 7.22
CA ARG A 34 -3.75 -3.94 7.61
C ARG A 34 -4.86 -2.94 7.29
N GLU A 35 -4.62 -1.68 7.60
CA GLU A 35 -5.59 -0.63 7.36
C GLU A 35 -5.72 -0.32 5.87
N ALA A 36 -4.63 -0.45 5.12
CA ALA A 36 -4.67 -0.31 3.67
C ALA A 36 -5.60 -1.34 3.04
N ARG A 37 -5.63 -2.55 3.59
CA ARG A 37 -6.54 -3.58 3.11
C ARG A 37 -8.01 -3.18 3.31
N SER A 38 -8.32 -2.55 4.43
CA SER A 38 -9.67 -2.04 4.66
C SER A 38 -10.03 -0.93 3.68
N VAL A 39 -9.09 -0.05 3.39
CA VAL A 39 -9.29 1.01 2.39
C VAL A 39 -9.59 0.40 1.02
N PHE A 40 -8.85 -0.64 0.65
CA PHE A 40 -9.07 -1.30 -0.63
C PHE A 40 -10.46 -1.93 -0.70
N ARG A 41 -10.91 -2.59 0.36
CA ARG A 41 -12.25 -3.17 0.41
C ARG A 41 -13.33 -2.12 0.29
N GLU A 42 -13.15 -0.99 0.97
CA GLU A 42 -14.08 0.12 0.84
C GLU A 42 -14.16 0.63 -0.58
N HIS A 43 -13.02 0.69 -1.25
CA HIS A 43 -12.98 1.09 -2.65
C HIS A 43 -13.80 0.14 -3.52
N LEU A 44 -13.69 -1.17 -3.29
CA LEU A 44 -14.50 -2.15 -4.02
C LEU A 44 -15.99 -1.96 -3.74
N ASP A 45 -16.35 -1.71 -2.48
CA ASP A 45 -17.74 -1.48 -2.12
C ASP A 45 -18.30 -0.22 -2.80
N ASP A 46 -17.48 0.83 -2.88
CA ASP A 46 -17.86 2.06 -3.56
C ASP A 46 -18.09 1.82 -5.05
N LEU A 47 -17.23 1.04 -5.68
CA LEU A 47 -17.40 0.70 -7.09
C LEU A 47 -18.72 -0.04 -7.31
N ARG A 48 -19.05 -0.98 -6.45
CA ARG A 48 -20.30 -1.72 -6.56
C ARG A 48 -21.50 -0.82 -6.35
N ALA A 49 -21.41 0.10 -5.41
CA ALA A 49 -22.48 1.07 -5.17
C ALA A 49 -22.70 1.98 -6.37
N GLN A 50 -21.67 2.20 -7.17
CA GLN A 50 -21.76 3.00 -8.39
C GLN A 50 -22.20 2.20 -9.61
N GLY A 51 -22.52 0.91 -9.43
CA GLY A 51 -22.90 0.05 -10.53
C GLY A 51 -21.71 -0.52 -11.31
N ARG A 52 -20.51 -0.41 -10.75
CA ARG A 52 -19.27 -0.86 -11.41
C ARG A 52 -18.81 -2.21 -10.83
N SER A 53 -19.73 -3.15 -10.73
CA SER A 53 -19.47 -4.44 -10.11
C SER A 53 -18.44 -5.27 -10.85
N GLN A 54 -18.43 -5.19 -12.19
CA GLN A 54 -17.44 -5.95 -12.96
C GLN A 54 -16.01 -5.49 -12.67
N GLU A 55 -15.82 -4.19 -12.53
CA GLU A 55 -14.54 -3.64 -12.19
C GLU A 55 -14.13 -4.07 -10.78
N ALA A 56 -15.06 -4.03 -9.83
CA ALA A 56 -14.81 -4.48 -8.47
C ALA A 56 -14.43 -5.96 -8.43
N ASP A 57 -15.13 -6.78 -9.20
CA ASP A 57 -14.85 -8.21 -9.27
C ASP A 57 -13.47 -8.48 -9.86
N HIS A 58 -13.11 -7.72 -10.89
CA HIS A 58 -11.79 -7.85 -11.51
C HIS A 58 -10.69 -7.52 -10.49
N LEU A 59 -10.83 -6.41 -9.78
CA LEU A 59 -9.84 -6.01 -8.77
C LEU A 59 -9.77 -7.03 -7.62
N SER A 60 -10.91 -7.56 -7.22
CA SER A 60 -10.97 -8.59 -6.20
C SER A 60 -10.21 -9.85 -6.63
N ALA A 61 -10.35 -10.23 -7.91
CA ALA A 61 -9.64 -11.38 -8.46
C ALA A 61 -8.12 -11.13 -8.47
N LEU A 62 -7.70 -9.93 -8.83
CA LEU A 62 -6.28 -9.59 -8.81
C LEU A 62 -5.71 -9.64 -7.39
N LEU A 63 -6.48 -9.19 -6.40
CA LEU A 63 -6.07 -9.27 -5.01
C LEU A 63 -5.89 -10.74 -4.58
N LYS A 64 -6.85 -11.58 -4.91
CA LYS A 64 -6.81 -12.99 -4.52
C LYS A 64 -5.67 -13.74 -5.18
N SER A 65 -5.30 -13.36 -6.40
CA SER A 65 -4.21 -14.02 -7.12
C SER A 65 -2.83 -13.48 -6.78
N GLY A 66 -2.75 -12.43 -5.94
CA GLY A 66 -1.48 -11.82 -5.59
C GLY A 66 -0.95 -10.84 -6.62
N GLN A 67 -1.75 -10.49 -7.61
CA GLN A 67 -1.36 -9.49 -8.62
C GLN A 67 -1.59 -8.07 -8.13
N ILE A 68 -2.33 -7.91 -7.04
CA ILE A 68 -2.41 -6.67 -6.27
C ILE A 68 -2.06 -7.03 -4.84
N THR A 69 -1.12 -6.30 -4.25
CA THR A 69 -0.74 -6.48 -2.85
C THR A 69 -0.74 -5.14 -2.14
N MET A 70 -0.92 -5.16 -0.83
CA MET A 70 -1.03 -3.94 -0.03
C MET A 70 0.32 -3.27 0.14
N PRO A 71 0.36 -1.93 0.16
CA PRO A 71 1.59 -1.21 0.46
C PRO A 71 1.92 -1.33 1.94
N ASP A 72 3.15 -0.95 2.30
CA ASP A 72 3.56 -0.93 3.70
C ASP A 72 2.76 0.10 4.49
N ALA A 73 2.40 1.21 3.86
CA ALA A 73 1.61 2.25 4.51
C ALA A 73 0.87 3.10 3.48
N LEU A 74 -0.18 3.75 3.96
CA LEU A 74 -0.91 4.77 3.21
C LEU A 74 -0.96 6.02 4.06
N TYR A 75 -0.91 7.18 3.42
CA TYR A 75 -1.16 8.44 4.12
C TYR A 75 -1.72 9.47 3.13
N ARG A 76 -2.31 10.54 3.66
CA ARG A 76 -2.80 11.63 2.82
C ARG A 76 -1.87 12.80 2.92
N SER A 77 -1.55 13.36 1.76
CA SER A 77 -0.76 14.57 1.66
C SER A 77 -1.60 15.58 0.88
N GLY A 78 -2.19 16.51 1.58
CA GLY A 78 -3.20 17.38 0.98
C GLY A 78 -4.42 16.57 0.62
N ASP A 79 -4.84 16.64 -0.64
CA ASP A 79 -5.98 15.87 -1.12
C ASP A 79 -5.56 14.57 -1.81
N LYS A 80 -4.28 14.23 -1.74
CA LYS A 80 -3.76 13.05 -2.42
C LYS A 80 -3.54 11.89 -1.44
N LEU A 81 -3.89 10.70 -1.88
CA LEU A 81 -3.59 9.48 -1.15
C LEU A 81 -2.25 8.96 -1.66
N VAL A 82 -1.35 8.65 -0.75
CA VAL A 82 0.01 8.21 -1.10
C VAL A 82 0.26 6.82 -0.54
N ALA A 83 0.74 5.92 -1.39
CA ALA A 83 1.11 4.55 -1.00
C ALA A 83 2.62 4.48 -0.84
N PHE A 84 3.06 4.16 0.37
CA PHE A 84 4.47 4.05 0.71
C PHE A 84 4.89 2.60 0.75
N GLU A 85 5.98 2.27 0.09
CA GLU A 85 6.52 0.92 0.03
C GLU A 85 8.03 0.95 0.15
N VAL A 86 8.56 0.08 1.00
CA VAL A 86 10.01 -0.09 1.15
C VAL A 86 10.42 -1.28 0.30
N ILE A 87 11.13 -1.01 -0.79
CA ILE A 87 11.55 -2.03 -1.74
C ILE A 87 12.93 -2.54 -1.34
N THR A 88 13.02 -3.82 -1.07
CA THR A 88 14.29 -4.46 -0.72
C THR A 88 14.90 -5.11 -1.96
N SER A 89 16.16 -5.53 -1.85
CA SER A 89 16.85 -6.18 -2.95
C SER A 89 16.24 -7.53 -3.33
N SER A 90 15.41 -8.10 -2.46
CA SER A 90 14.75 -9.37 -2.76
C SER A 90 13.49 -9.21 -3.62
N TYR A 91 13.03 -7.99 -3.85
CA TYR A 91 11.84 -7.77 -4.68
C TYR A 91 12.14 -8.06 -6.13
N GLY A 92 11.32 -8.90 -6.76
CA GLY A 92 11.36 -9.13 -8.18
C GLY A 92 10.35 -8.22 -8.90
N ARG A 93 10.31 -8.34 -10.22
CA ARG A 93 9.41 -7.53 -11.04
C ARG A 93 7.95 -7.72 -10.68
N ALA A 94 7.55 -8.97 -10.41
CA ALA A 94 6.16 -9.27 -10.10
C ALA A 94 5.73 -8.60 -8.79
N GLU A 95 6.62 -8.56 -7.81
CA GLU A 95 6.31 -7.91 -6.54
C GLU A 95 6.14 -6.41 -6.71
N ILE A 96 7.04 -5.78 -7.44
CA ILE A 96 6.93 -4.34 -7.71
C ILE A 96 5.67 -4.04 -8.49
N ALA A 97 5.37 -4.86 -9.51
CA ALA A 97 4.16 -4.68 -10.31
C ALA A 97 2.89 -4.80 -9.47
N SER A 98 2.89 -5.69 -8.47
CA SER A 98 1.71 -5.85 -7.61
C SER A 98 1.48 -4.62 -6.72
N LYS A 99 2.54 -3.93 -6.34
CA LYS A 99 2.44 -2.69 -5.57
C LYS A 99 1.98 -1.54 -6.44
N GLU A 100 2.49 -1.48 -7.67
CA GLU A 100 2.04 -0.47 -8.64
C GLU A 100 0.58 -0.67 -9.01
N ALA A 101 0.14 -1.91 -9.10
CA ALA A 101 -1.24 -2.23 -9.40
C ALA A 101 -2.20 -1.73 -8.31
N PHE A 102 -1.77 -1.81 -7.05
CA PHE A 102 -2.55 -1.24 -5.95
C PHE A 102 -2.72 0.26 -6.14
N VAL A 103 -1.61 0.94 -6.39
CA VAL A 103 -1.60 2.40 -6.59
C VAL A 103 -2.57 2.79 -7.70
N GLU A 104 -2.50 2.10 -8.82
CA GLU A 104 -3.36 2.39 -9.96
C GLU A 104 -4.82 2.11 -9.64
N ALA A 105 -5.09 1.02 -8.93
CA ALA A 105 -6.47 0.60 -8.65
C ALA A 105 -7.23 1.61 -7.81
N ILE A 106 -6.58 2.24 -6.83
CA ILE A 106 -7.27 3.18 -5.95
C ILE A 106 -6.96 4.64 -6.27
N GLY A 107 -6.20 4.90 -7.33
CA GLY A 107 -5.88 6.27 -7.72
C GLY A 107 -4.95 6.99 -6.77
N ALA A 108 -4.04 6.26 -6.14
CA ALA A 108 -3.06 6.82 -5.23
C ALA A 108 -1.81 7.26 -5.99
N GLU A 109 -0.92 7.96 -5.29
CA GLU A 109 0.44 8.22 -5.77
C GLU A 109 1.38 7.22 -5.11
N SER A 110 2.46 6.89 -5.78
CA SER A 110 3.46 5.98 -5.22
C SER A 110 4.60 6.76 -4.58
N ASP A 111 5.04 6.26 -3.43
CA ASP A 111 6.22 6.77 -2.75
C ASP A 111 7.04 5.53 -2.36
N PHE A 112 7.76 5.00 -3.35
CA PHE A 112 8.52 3.77 -3.19
C PHE A 112 9.97 4.11 -2.95
N VAL A 113 10.54 3.59 -1.88
CA VAL A 113 11.95 3.80 -1.56
C VAL A 113 12.69 2.48 -1.55
N ARG A 114 13.94 2.50 -1.98
CA ARG A 114 14.78 1.30 -2.00
C ARG A 114 15.77 1.34 -0.85
N ILE A 115 15.98 0.20 -0.24
CA ILE A 115 16.97 0.07 0.83
C ILE A 115 17.95 -1.06 0.53
#